data_7de8cd29178100b59bf0ee520410df23
#
_entry.id   7de8cd29178100b59bf0ee520410df23
#
_cell.length_a   1.000
_cell.length_b   1.000
_cell.length_c   1.000
_cell.angle_alpha   90.00
_cell.angle_beta   90.00
_cell.angle_gamma   90.00
#
_symmetry.space_group_name_H-M   'P 1'
#
loop_
_entity.id
_entity.type
_entity.pdbx_description
1 polymer ?
#
loop_
_entity_poly.entity_id
_entity_poly.type
_entity_poly.pdbx_seq_one_letter_code
_entity_poly.pdbx_strand_id
1 'polypeptide(L)'
;MFTRPSLIGSSSSALKSHNRRAILLILLHHAPVSRVRIAQLTGLSTTTVTNLIGELLAAGVVAEDGFEEVNGPRGAGRPRTALRLEPESRYAVGVHIDVGSVHVAVTDLFARPLCIRTLEHSLDQSAEDVLAATADLVQDTIQACDV
;
A
#
# COMPACT_ATOMS: atom_id res chain seq x y z
N MET A 1 23.92 1.53 -39.22
CA MET A 1 22.83 2.47 -39.00
C MET A 1 22.32 2.24 -37.58
N PHE A 2 22.83 2.99 -36.59
CA PHE A 2 22.49 2.80 -35.17
C PHE A 2 21.21 3.54 -34.88
N THR A 3 20.14 2.80 -34.61
CA THR A 3 18.86 3.37 -34.13
C THR A 3 19.05 3.88 -32.70
N ARG A 4 18.97 5.19 -32.50
CA ARG A 4 18.94 5.80 -31.16
C ARG A 4 17.72 5.28 -30.40
N PRO A 5 17.88 4.78 -29.14
CA PRO A 5 16.71 4.51 -28.30
C PRO A 5 15.97 5.83 -28.07
N SER A 6 14.67 5.85 -28.39
CA SER A 6 13.80 6.97 -28.06
C SER A 6 13.80 7.12 -26.54
N LEU A 7 14.21 8.30 -26.06
CA LEU A 7 13.99 8.73 -24.68
C LEU A 7 12.48 8.81 -24.49
N ILE A 8 11.90 7.75 -23.93
CA ILE A 8 10.49 7.76 -23.48
C ILE A 8 10.47 8.73 -22.30
N GLY A 9 9.99 9.96 -22.54
CA GLY A 9 9.69 10.89 -21.50
C GLY A 9 8.71 10.23 -20.53
N SER A 10 9.08 10.09 -19.24
CA SER A 10 8.14 9.59 -18.25
C SER A 10 6.91 10.49 -18.28
N SER A 11 5.74 9.94 -18.57
CA SER A 11 4.50 10.73 -18.57
C SER A 11 4.33 11.37 -17.19
N SER A 12 3.73 12.55 -17.12
CA SER A 12 3.47 13.22 -15.83
C SER A 12 2.72 12.30 -14.85
N SER A 13 1.94 11.36 -15.35
CA SER A 13 1.26 10.31 -14.61
C SER A 13 2.25 9.30 -13.99
N ALA A 14 3.25 8.86 -14.73
CA ALA A 14 4.27 7.93 -14.21
C ALA A 14 5.11 8.57 -13.11
N LEU A 15 5.49 9.84 -13.29
CA LEU A 15 6.20 10.61 -12.26
C LEU A 15 5.34 10.78 -11.00
N LYS A 16 4.05 11.10 -11.15
CA LYS A 16 3.12 11.22 -10.04
C LYS A 16 2.98 9.90 -9.28
N SER A 17 2.86 8.76 -9.98
CA SER A 17 2.79 7.43 -9.39
C SER A 17 4.08 7.09 -8.62
N HIS A 18 5.23 7.42 -9.18
CA HIS A 18 6.53 7.23 -8.52
C HIS A 18 6.62 8.04 -7.22
N ASN A 19 6.26 9.32 -7.25
CA ASN A 19 6.28 10.20 -6.08
C ASN A 19 5.30 9.74 -5.01
N ARG A 20 4.09 9.29 -5.41
CA ARG A 20 3.10 8.72 -4.49
C ARG A 20 3.65 7.48 -3.78
N ARG A 21 4.29 6.57 -4.52
CA ARG A 21 4.92 5.38 -3.95
C ARG A 21 6.00 5.74 -2.93
N ALA A 22 6.87 6.72 -3.24
CA ALA A 22 7.90 7.18 -2.30
C ALA A 22 7.29 7.70 -0.99
N ILE A 23 6.21 8.48 -1.06
CA ILE A 23 5.51 8.98 0.13
C ILE A 23 4.90 7.83 0.94
N LEU A 24 4.23 6.87 0.29
CA LEU A 24 3.63 5.72 0.97
C LEU A 24 4.68 4.86 1.68
N LEU A 25 5.86 4.65 1.08
CA LEU A 25 6.96 3.94 1.72
C LEU A 25 7.49 4.67 2.96
N ILE A 26 7.60 6.01 2.91
CA ILE A 26 7.98 6.79 4.09
C ILE A 26 6.94 6.65 5.19
N LEU A 27 5.65 6.77 4.87
CA LEU A 27 4.57 6.57 5.84
C LEU A 27 4.58 5.16 6.44
N LEU A 28 4.84 4.14 5.62
CA LEU A 28 4.90 2.75 6.08
C LEU A 28 6.01 2.50 7.12
N HIS A 29 7.17 3.14 6.93
CA HIS A 29 8.36 2.87 7.74
C HIS A 29 8.64 3.90 8.84
N HIS A 30 8.07 5.11 8.74
CA HIS A 30 8.40 6.23 9.61
C HIS A 30 7.20 6.90 10.27
N ALA A 31 5.95 6.39 10.07
CA ALA A 31 4.80 6.97 10.72
C ALA A 31 4.86 6.79 12.27
N PRO A 32 4.40 7.79 13.04
CA PRO A 32 3.80 9.05 12.61
C PRO A 32 4.84 10.07 12.13
N VAL A 33 4.57 10.74 10.99
CA VAL A 33 5.55 11.62 10.34
C VAL A 33 4.89 12.84 9.69
N SER A 34 5.51 14.03 9.79
CA SER A 34 4.97 15.27 9.21
C SER A 34 5.26 15.41 7.70
N ARG A 35 4.46 16.26 7.01
CA ARG A 35 4.67 16.61 5.59
C ARG A 35 6.09 17.17 5.32
N VAL A 36 6.62 17.95 6.27
CA VAL A 36 7.97 18.52 6.16
C VAL A 36 9.02 17.41 6.20
N ARG A 37 8.86 16.46 7.11
CA ARG A 37 9.78 15.34 7.23
C ARG A 37 9.70 14.41 6.03
N ILE A 38 8.50 14.17 5.50
CA ILE A 38 8.32 13.42 4.24
C ILE A 38 9.07 14.11 3.08
N ALA A 39 8.94 15.44 2.95
CA ALA A 39 9.65 16.19 1.90
C ALA A 39 11.17 16.04 2.04
N GLN A 40 11.71 16.12 3.25
CA GLN A 40 13.13 15.91 3.51
C GLN A 40 13.62 14.51 3.15
N LEU A 41 12.85 13.48 3.52
CA LEU A 41 13.22 12.07 3.30
C LEU A 41 13.10 11.64 1.83
N THR A 42 12.13 12.21 1.10
CA THR A 42 11.90 11.89 -0.31
C THR A 42 12.66 12.78 -1.29
N GLY A 43 13.15 13.95 -0.85
CA GLY A 43 13.70 14.97 -1.72
C GLY A 43 12.66 15.71 -2.57
N LEU A 44 11.37 15.47 -2.35
CA LEU A 44 10.27 16.13 -3.06
C LEU A 44 10.04 17.55 -2.52
N SER A 45 9.52 18.44 -3.38
CA SER A 45 9.09 19.76 -2.92
C SER A 45 7.95 19.65 -1.91
N THR A 46 7.86 20.59 -0.95
CA THR A 46 6.77 20.65 0.03
C THR A 46 5.41 20.79 -0.64
N THR A 47 5.33 21.49 -1.77
CA THR A 47 4.11 21.63 -2.57
C THR A 47 3.67 20.27 -3.14
N THR A 48 4.61 19.50 -3.72
CA THR A 48 4.32 18.16 -4.25
C THR A 48 3.84 17.24 -3.14
N VAL A 49 4.50 17.23 -1.99
CA VAL A 49 4.10 16.41 -0.83
C VAL A 49 2.71 16.82 -0.34
N THR A 50 2.45 18.13 -0.20
CA THR A 50 1.14 18.62 0.27
C THR A 50 0.01 18.20 -0.65
N ASN A 51 0.19 18.31 -1.97
CA ASN A 51 -0.82 17.91 -2.94
C ASN A 51 -1.09 16.40 -2.90
N LEU A 52 -0.03 15.57 -2.91
CA LEU A 52 -0.18 14.12 -2.88
C LEU A 52 -0.75 13.61 -1.55
N ILE A 53 -0.35 14.19 -0.42
CA ILE A 53 -0.94 13.89 0.89
C ILE A 53 -2.41 14.31 0.92
N GLY A 54 -2.77 15.46 0.35
CA GLY A 54 -4.17 15.89 0.22
C GLY A 54 -5.04 14.88 -0.53
N GLU A 55 -4.52 14.33 -1.64
CA GLU A 55 -5.20 13.26 -2.38
C GLU A 55 -5.33 11.97 -1.57
N LEU A 56 -4.30 11.59 -0.81
CA LEU A 56 -4.31 10.38 0.02
C LEU A 56 -5.25 10.52 1.24
N LEU A 57 -5.33 11.71 1.84
CA LEU A 57 -6.30 12.03 2.90
C LEU A 57 -7.73 11.95 2.36
N ALA A 58 -7.98 12.56 1.20
CA ALA A 58 -9.31 12.54 0.55
C ALA A 58 -9.73 11.10 0.17
N ALA A 59 -8.76 10.23 -0.16
CA ALA A 59 -8.99 8.82 -0.46
C ALA A 59 -9.08 7.93 0.79
N GLY A 60 -8.93 8.48 2.01
CA GLY A 60 -8.95 7.77 3.28
C GLY A 60 -7.76 6.82 3.51
N VAL A 61 -6.70 6.91 2.68
CA VAL A 61 -5.50 6.06 2.81
C VAL A 61 -4.54 6.56 3.89
N VAL A 62 -4.56 7.86 4.14
CA VAL A 62 -3.77 8.54 5.16
C VAL A 62 -4.71 9.22 6.15
N ALA A 63 -4.35 9.23 7.42
CA ALA A 63 -5.03 9.97 8.47
C ALA A 63 -4.05 10.89 9.21
N GLU A 64 -4.59 11.93 9.84
CA GLU A 64 -3.83 12.78 10.76
C GLU A 64 -3.76 12.10 12.14
N ASP A 65 -2.57 12.08 12.74
CA ASP A 65 -2.25 11.37 13.99
C ASP A 65 -1.56 12.32 14.99
N GLY A 66 -2.27 13.32 15.43
CA GLY A 66 -1.75 14.29 16.38
C GLY A 66 -0.62 15.15 15.83
N PHE A 67 0.44 15.33 16.62
CA PHE A 67 1.57 16.17 16.28
C PHE A 67 2.88 15.37 16.32
N GLU A 68 3.78 15.68 15.39
CA GLU A 68 5.12 15.11 15.36
C GLU A 68 5.92 15.57 16.59
N GLU A 69 6.49 14.64 17.34
CA GLU A 69 7.42 14.94 18.42
C GLU A 69 8.72 15.48 17.82
N VAL A 70 8.98 16.78 18.00
CA VAL A 70 10.23 17.40 17.60
C VAL A 70 11.23 17.24 18.72
N ASN A 71 12.15 16.28 18.60
CA ASN A 71 13.31 16.17 19.49
C ASN A 71 14.25 17.35 19.26
N GLY A 72 14.14 18.38 20.07
CA GLY A 72 15.00 19.58 20.03
C GLY A 72 14.61 20.57 21.14
N PRO A 73 15.48 21.58 21.44
CA PRO A 73 15.14 22.60 22.42
C PRO A 73 13.83 23.26 22.01
N ARG A 74 12.89 23.36 22.97
CA ARG A 74 11.58 23.99 22.81
C ARG A 74 11.75 25.42 22.30
N GLY A 75 11.67 25.59 20.97
CA GLY A 75 11.87 26.88 20.32
C GLY A 75 11.10 27.00 19.02
N ALA A 76 10.08 27.88 19.05
CA ALA A 76 9.57 28.65 17.93
C ALA A 76 9.08 27.85 16.69
N GLY A 77 7.91 27.23 16.78
CA GLY A 77 7.18 26.76 15.60
C GLY A 77 5.82 26.20 15.94
N ARG A 78 4.85 26.38 15.03
CA ARG A 78 3.55 25.69 15.15
C ARG A 78 3.78 24.18 15.16
N PRO A 79 3.18 23.41 16.07
CA PRO A 79 3.25 21.96 16.06
C PRO A 79 2.91 21.38 14.68
N ARG A 80 3.72 20.44 14.21
CA ARG A 80 3.54 19.85 12.88
C ARG A 80 2.58 18.68 12.98
N THR A 81 1.51 18.70 12.22
CA THR A 81 0.57 17.57 12.13
C THR A 81 1.32 16.34 11.65
N ALA A 82 1.25 15.28 12.42
CA ALA A 82 1.74 13.95 12.06
C ALA A 82 0.72 13.22 11.20
N LEU A 83 1.20 12.33 10.36
CA LEU A 83 0.41 11.55 9.41
C LEU A 83 0.75 10.07 9.59
N ARG A 84 -0.26 9.22 9.43
CA ARG A 84 -0.12 7.76 9.39
C ARG A 84 -0.93 7.16 8.25
N LEU A 85 -0.60 5.92 7.86
CA LEU A 85 -1.46 5.13 6.99
C LEU A 85 -2.66 4.60 7.79
N GLU A 86 -3.81 4.51 7.13
CA GLU A 86 -4.99 3.88 7.69
C GLU A 86 -4.99 2.40 7.32
N PRO A 87 -4.84 1.46 8.28
CA PRO A 87 -4.67 0.04 8.01
C PRO A 87 -5.79 -0.56 7.15
N GLU A 88 -7.03 -0.23 7.50
CA GLU A 88 -8.24 -0.78 6.87
C GLU A 88 -8.72 0.01 5.65
N SER A 89 -7.90 0.95 5.16
CA SER A 89 -8.25 1.74 3.97
C SER A 89 -8.19 0.94 2.67
N ARG A 90 -7.43 -0.13 2.64
CA ARG A 90 -7.25 -1.02 1.48
C ARG A 90 -6.92 -2.42 1.96
N TYR A 91 -7.41 -3.38 1.18
CA TYR A 91 -7.17 -4.79 1.42
C TYR A 91 -6.45 -5.42 0.24
N ALA A 92 -5.73 -6.50 0.50
CA ALA A 92 -5.10 -7.32 -0.52
C ALA A 92 -5.50 -8.78 -0.34
N VAL A 93 -5.66 -9.48 -1.45
CA VAL A 93 -5.87 -10.94 -1.44
C VAL A 93 -4.60 -11.60 -1.94
N GLY A 94 -4.06 -12.48 -1.13
CA GLY A 94 -2.95 -13.36 -1.48
C GLY A 94 -3.45 -14.78 -1.72
N VAL A 95 -2.96 -15.42 -2.78
CA VAL A 95 -3.25 -16.82 -3.09
C VAL A 95 -1.94 -17.57 -3.21
N HIS A 96 -1.84 -18.70 -2.53
CA HIS A 96 -0.73 -19.63 -2.64
C HIS A 96 -1.27 -21.02 -3.00
N ILE A 97 -0.86 -21.54 -4.14
CA ILE A 97 -1.21 -22.89 -4.61
C ILE A 97 0.03 -23.77 -4.39
N ASP A 98 -0.12 -24.80 -3.59
CA ASP A 98 0.90 -25.79 -3.29
C ASP A 98 0.46 -27.18 -3.75
N VAL A 99 1.32 -28.17 -3.56
CA VAL A 99 1.01 -29.57 -3.85
C VAL A 99 -0.05 -30.07 -2.87
N GLY A 100 -1.28 -30.28 -3.38
CA GLY A 100 -2.39 -30.80 -2.60
C GLY A 100 -3.18 -29.76 -1.79
N SER A 101 -2.81 -28.48 -1.82
CA SER A 101 -3.58 -27.46 -1.11
C SER A 101 -3.50 -26.07 -1.75
N VAL A 102 -4.53 -25.27 -1.50
CA VAL A 102 -4.61 -23.85 -1.85
C VAL A 102 -4.87 -23.05 -0.59
N HIS A 103 -4.08 -22.00 -0.38
CA HIS A 103 -4.24 -21.07 0.72
C HIS A 103 -4.65 -19.69 0.18
N VAL A 104 -5.69 -19.11 0.74
CA VAL A 104 -6.15 -17.75 0.42
C VAL A 104 -6.14 -16.94 1.71
N ALA A 105 -5.53 -15.75 1.64
CA ALA A 105 -5.50 -14.80 2.75
C ALA A 105 -6.00 -13.43 2.28
N VAL A 106 -6.83 -12.78 3.08
CA VAL A 106 -7.17 -11.36 2.98
C VAL A 106 -6.38 -10.60 4.04
N THR A 107 -5.71 -9.53 3.65
CA THR A 107 -4.87 -8.74 4.55
C THR A 107 -5.24 -7.26 4.49
N ASP A 108 -4.92 -6.53 5.55
CA ASP A 108 -4.95 -5.06 5.58
C ASP A 108 -3.76 -4.45 4.79
N LEU A 109 -3.65 -3.12 4.79
CA LEU A 109 -2.58 -2.36 4.13
C LEU A 109 -1.17 -2.69 4.69
N PHE A 110 -1.07 -3.20 5.92
CA PHE A 110 0.17 -3.61 6.58
C PHE A 110 0.47 -5.10 6.43
N ALA A 111 -0.26 -5.79 5.53
CA ALA A 111 -0.18 -7.24 5.32
C ALA A 111 -0.50 -8.06 6.59
N ARG A 112 -1.30 -7.53 7.51
CA ARG A 112 -1.83 -8.29 8.65
C ARG A 112 -2.99 -9.12 8.16
N PRO A 113 -3.00 -10.46 8.38
CA PRO A 113 -4.08 -11.29 7.92
C PRO A 113 -5.36 -11.02 8.74
N LEU A 114 -6.46 -10.82 8.01
CA LEU A 114 -7.83 -10.70 8.55
C LEU A 114 -8.55 -12.03 8.49
N CYS A 115 -8.44 -12.71 7.34
CA CYS A 115 -8.97 -14.05 7.12
C CYS A 115 -7.93 -14.89 6.40
N ILE A 116 -7.88 -16.18 6.75
CA ILE A 116 -7.13 -17.20 6.02
C ILE A 116 -8.03 -18.39 5.82
N ARG A 117 -8.09 -18.93 4.60
CA ARG A 117 -8.79 -20.16 4.27
C ARG A 117 -7.90 -21.09 3.47
N THR A 118 -8.11 -22.37 3.67
CA THR A 118 -7.37 -23.43 2.96
C THR A 118 -8.36 -24.38 2.32
N LEU A 119 -8.04 -24.80 1.11
CA LEU A 119 -8.73 -25.85 0.36
C LEU A 119 -7.73 -26.96 0.07
N GLU A 120 -8.04 -28.17 0.48
CA GLU A 120 -7.30 -29.37 0.08
C GLU A 120 -7.79 -29.83 -1.30
N HIS A 121 -6.87 -30.29 -2.15
CA HIS A 121 -7.18 -30.84 -3.45
C HIS A 121 -6.39 -32.13 -3.72
N SER A 122 -6.95 -33.00 -4.56
CA SER A 122 -6.28 -34.23 -4.96
C SER A 122 -5.20 -33.95 -6.02
N LEU A 123 -4.12 -34.74 -6.02
CA LEU A 123 -3.01 -34.58 -6.96
C LEU A 123 -3.35 -35.04 -8.39
N ASP A 124 -4.46 -35.74 -8.57
CA ASP A 124 -4.99 -36.19 -9.86
C ASP A 124 -6.06 -35.23 -10.43
N GLN A 125 -6.43 -34.18 -9.72
CA GLN A 125 -7.28 -33.12 -10.25
C GLN A 125 -6.58 -32.36 -11.39
N SER A 126 -7.38 -31.93 -12.38
CA SER A 126 -6.85 -31.09 -13.43
C SER A 126 -6.48 -29.69 -12.91
N ALA A 127 -5.50 -29.05 -13.54
CA ALA A 127 -5.14 -27.66 -13.20
C ALA A 127 -6.33 -26.70 -13.37
N GLU A 128 -7.21 -26.96 -14.33
CA GLU A 128 -8.43 -26.18 -14.58
C GLU A 128 -9.41 -26.27 -13.41
N ASP A 129 -9.64 -27.46 -12.88
CA ASP A 129 -10.52 -27.68 -11.72
C ASP A 129 -9.94 -27.01 -10.46
N VAL A 130 -8.62 -27.13 -10.23
CA VAL A 130 -7.95 -26.49 -9.11
C VAL A 130 -8.05 -24.96 -9.20
N LEU A 131 -7.87 -24.39 -10.39
CA LEU A 131 -8.00 -22.94 -10.59
C LEU A 131 -9.44 -22.46 -10.41
N ALA A 132 -10.44 -23.23 -10.88
CA ALA A 132 -11.85 -22.91 -10.65
C ALA A 132 -12.18 -22.91 -9.16
N ALA A 133 -11.81 -23.97 -8.45
CA ALA A 133 -12.01 -24.06 -7.00
C ALA A 133 -11.25 -22.96 -6.22
N THR A 134 -10.08 -22.55 -6.72
CA THR A 134 -9.33 -21.43 -6.16
C THR A 134 -10.10 -20.12 -6.31
N ALA A 135 -10.70 -19.87 -7.48
CA ALA A 135 -11.48 -18.65 -7.71
C ALA A 135 -12.71 -18.58 -6.77
N ASP A 136 -13.40 -19.70 -6.57
CA ASP A 136 -14.51 -19.79 -5.62
C ASP A 136 -14.03 -19.53 -4.19
N LEU A 137 -12.93 -20.16 -3.78
CA LEU A 137 -12.34 -19.94 -2.45
C LEU A 137 -11.97 -18.49 -2.21
N VAL A 138 -11.44 -17.78 -3.22
CA VAL A 138 -11.12 -16.34 -3.14
C VAL A 138 -12.38 -15.53 -2.86
N GLN A 139 -13.45 -15.76 -3.61
CA GLN A 139 -14.72 -15.05 -3.43
C GLN A 139 -15.34 -15.31 -2.05
N ASP A 140 -15.38 -16.56 -1.64
CA ASP A 140 -15.88 -16.97 -0.32
C ASP A 140 -15.05 -16.35 0.82
N THR A 141 -13.73 -16.24 0.63
CA THR A 141 -12.84 -15.65 1.64
C THR A 141 -13.10 -14.15 1.77
N ILE A 142 -13.24 -13.43 0.66
CA ILE A 142 -13.54 -11.99 0.65
C ILE A 142 -14.89 -11.73 1.34
N GLN A 143 -15.93 -12.49 0.96
CA GLN A 143 -17.27 -12.33 1.56
C GLN A 143 -17.28 -12.60 3.07
N ALA A 144 -16.51 -13.58 3.52
CA ALA A 144 -16.44 -13.94 4.93
C ALA A 144 -15.63 -12.96 5.78
N CYS A 145 -14.75 -12.15 5.17
CA CYS A 145 -13.99 -11.11 5.85
C CYS A 145 -14.79 -9.83 6.10
N ASP A 146 -15.97 -9.67 5.47
CA ASP A 146 -16.82 -8.47 5.57
C ASP A 146 -16.06 -7.16 5.25
N VAL A 147 -15.24 -7.18 4.17
CA VAL A 147 -14.36 -6.10 3.71
C VAL A 147 -14.73 -5.59 2.32
#